data_a8735acdb09e71dc9efb4aae6623ac64
#
_entry.id   a8735acdb09e71dc9efb4aae6623ac64
#
_cell.length_a   1.000
_cell.length_b   1.000
_cell.length_c   1.000
_cell.angle_alpha   90.00
_cell.angle_beta   90.00
_cell.angle_gamma   90.00
#
_symmetry.space_group_name_H-M   'P 1'
#
loop_
_entity.id
_entity.type
_entity.pdbx_description
1 polymer ?
#
loop_
_entity_poly.entity_id
_entity_poly.type
_entity_poly.pdbx_seq_one_letter_code
_entity_poly.pdbx_strand_id
1 'polypeptide(L)'
;MASRIPQMQRFFYSHYFLGGLRQAVGVLLPALIVAGVYHQYSIGMVAAIGAACVAILDQPGGPRRYGTNGMLAAILLGSLTAAVTGLASSHAGLMFLVIPALCFLFSMLTVFGKQGGLLGFACLLLMTLTMRTPLAPHEVLLHTIYSFAGGLFYFVFSFMAHRLLWHREEQQVLSVALFATADYIAARSQVYDVNADLEASYRKLVHMQAAMTEKHQAARDMVLRELPRGTRRADRLRTATLNVFIDMVALLDTLVATHTDYAT
;
A
#
# COMPACT_ATOMS: atom_id res chain seq x y z
N MET A 1 -33.08 0.76 14.50
CA MET A 1 -32.02 0.00 15.23
C MET A 1 -30.94 -0.38 14.23
N ALA A 2 -29.99 0.50 13.98
CA ALA A 2 -28.82 0.15 13.15
C ALA A 2 -27.89 -0.68 14.02
N SER A 3 -27.73 -1.96 13.68
CA SER A 3 -26.77 -2.83 14.33
C SER A 3 -25.37 -2.23 14.16
N ARG A 4 -24.82 -1.73 15.25
CA ARG A 4 -23.41 -1.32 15.29
C ARG A 4 -22.58 -2.56 15.02
N ILE A 5 -22.18 -2.77 13.77
CA ILE A 5 -21.17 -3.74 13.44
C ILE A 5 -19.96 -3.39 14.31
N PRO A 6 -19.49 -4.27 15.21
CA PRO A 6 -18.41 -3.93 16.12
C PRO A 6 -17.21 -3.46 15.31
N GLN A 7 -16.52 -2.42 15.78
CA GLN A 7 -15.37 -1.80 15.09
C GLN A 7 -14.32 -2.84 14.67
N MET A 8 -14.20 -3.93 15.44
CA MET A 8 -13.32 -5.06 15.10
C MET A 8 -13.74 -5.76 13.79
N GLN A 9 -15.04 -5.97 13.55
CA GLN A 9 -15.49 -6.58 12.29
C GLN A 9 -15.19 -5.66 11.09
N ARG A 10 -15.37 -4.34 11.24
CA ARG A 10 -14.98 -3.37 10.21
C ARG A 10 -13.48 -3.42 9.88
N PHE A 11 -12.63 -3.64 10.90
CA PHE A 11 -11.18 -3.78 10.71
C PHE A 11 -10.82 -5.06 9.93
N PHE A 12 -11.39 -6.21 10.28
CA PHE A 12 -11.13 -7.48 9.58
C PHE A 12 -11.65 -7.50 8.13
N TYR A 13 -12.71 -6.76 7.85
CA TYR A 13 -13.23 -6.58 6.49
C TYR A 13 -12.55 -5.43 5.73
N SER A 14 -11.62 -4.72 6.34
CA SER A 14 -10.86 -3.64 5.70
C SER A 14 -9.84 -4.23 4.72
N HIS A 15 -9.72 -3.59 3.55
CA HIS A 15 -8.69 -3.90 2.56
C HIS A 15 -7.27 -3.77 3.13
N TYR A 16 -7.08 -2.98 4.20
CA TYR A 16 -5.79 -2.85 4.89
C TYR A 16 -5.38 -4.15 5.58
N PHE A 17 -6.32 -4.88 6.20
CA PHE A 17 -6.03 -6.16 6.86
C PHE A 17 -5.59 -7.22 5.85
N LEU A 18 -6.37 -7.40 4.77
CA LEU A 18 -6.03 -8.36 3.72
C LEU A 18 -4.74 -7.98 2.98
N GLY A 19 -4.53 -6.69 2.73
CA GLY A 19 -3.28 -6.18 2.15
C GLY A 19 -2.07 -6.47 3.05
N GLY A 20 -2.17 -6.16 4.35
CA GLY A 20 -1.12 -6.45 5.32
C GLY A 20 -0.83 -7.95 5.49
N LEU A 21 -1.88 -8.78 5.53
CA LEU A 21 -1.73 -10.24 5.60
C LEU A 21 -1.02 -10.78 4.35
N ARG A 22 -1.40 -10.31 3.15
CA ARG A 22 -0.73 -10.65 1.90
C ARG A 22 0.74 -10.29 1.92
N GLN A 23 1.07 -9.06 2.36
CA GLN A 23 2.46 -8.61 2.48
C GLN A 23 3.25 -9.47 3.48
N ALA A 24 2.69 -9.74 4.66
CA ALA A 24 3.34 -10.57 5.66
C ALA A 24 3.63 -11.99 5.15
N VAL A 25 2.64 -12.62 4.52
CA VAL A 25 2.80 -13.96 3.92
C VAL A 25 3.85 -13.92 2.80
N GLY A 26 3.78 -12.93 1.89
CA GLY A 26 4.70 -12.83 0.76
C GLY A 26 6.16 -12.60 1.18
N VAL A 27 6.39 -11.88 2.28
CA VAL A 27 7.74 -11.64 2.82
C VAL A 27 8.28 -12.85 3.60
N LEU A 28 7.43 -13.49 4.41
CA LEU A 28 7.87 -14.62 5.24
C LEU A 28 8.02 -15.92 4.46
N LEU A 29 7.24 -16.12 3.40
CA LEU A 29 7.19 -17.36 2.65
C LEU A 29 8.55 -17.78 2.06
N PRO A 30 9.36 -16.91 1.41
CA PRO A 30 10.68 -17.28 0.93
C PRO A 30 11.62 -17.69 2.07
N ALA A 31 11.56 -17.01 3.22
CA ALA A 31 12.36 -17.40 4.39
C ALA A 31 11.97 -18.78 4.91
N LEU A 32 10.66 -19.07 5.03
CA LEU A 32 10.15 -20.35 5.51
C LEU A 32 10.48 -21.49 4.54
N ILE A 33 10.37 -21.27 3.23
CA ILE A 33 10.72 -22.29 2.22
C ILE A 33 12.22 -22.61 2.29
N VAL A 34 13.08 -21.58 2.31
CA VAL A 34 14.53 -21.81 2.33
C VAL A 34 14.98 -22.42 3.67
N ALA A 35 14.44 -21.95 4.79
CA ALA A 35 14.77 -22.51 6.10
C ALA A 35 14.24 -23.95 6.27
N GLY A 36 13.02 -24.22 5.79
CA GLY A 36 12.39 -25.54 5.96
C GLY A 36 12.94 -26.61 5.01
N VAL A 37 13.26 -26.25 3.75
CA VAL A 37 13.72 -27.20 2.73
C VAL A 37 15.23 -27.36 2.73
N TYR A 38 15.98 -26.24 2.84
CA TYR A 38 17.44 -26.24 2.73
C TYR A 38 18.17 -26.13 4.06
N HIS A 39 17.44 -25.96 5.18
CA HIS A 39 17.99 -25.76 6.53
C HIS A 39 19.01 -24.60 6.63
N GLN A 40 18.95 -23.63 5.71
CA GLN A 40 19.86 -22.48 5.62
C GLN A 40 19.14 -21.20 6.02
N TYR A 41 19.07 -20.91 7.31
CA TYR A 41 18.37 -19.74 7.85
C TYR A 41 18.91 -18.41 7.37
N SER A 42 20.24 -18.31 7.22
CA SER A 42 20.90 -17.06 6.78
C SER A 42 20.46 -16.65 5.36
N ILE A 43 20.40 -17.59 4.44
CA ILE A 43 19.95 -17.37 3.06
C ILE A 43 18.47 -17.00 3.03
N GLY A 44 17.65 -17.71 3.81
CA GLY A 44 16.23 -17.41 3.92
C GLY A 44 15.96 -15.98 4.42
N MET A 45 16.73 -15.51 5.40
CA MET A 45 16.63 -14.13 5.89
C MET A 45 17.01 -13.10 4.83
N VAL A 46 18.08 -13.32 4.08
CA VAL A 46 18.49 -12.42 2.99
C VAL A 46 17.40 -12.32 1.91
N ALA A 47 16.82 -13.45 1.52
CA ALA A 47 15.71 -13.47 0.57
C ALA A 47 14.47 -12.75 1.12
N ALA A 48 14.14 -12.93 2.41
CA ALA A 48 13.03 -12.22 3.04
C ALA A 48 13.26 -10.70 3.10
N ILE A 49 14.48 -10.24 3.34
CA ILE A 49 14.85 -8.81 3.31
C ILE A 49 14.65 -8.24 1.90
N GLY A 50 15.09 -8.95 0.85
CA GLY A 50 14.83 -8.56 -0.53
C GLY A 50 13.33 -8.50 -0.86
N ALA A 51 12.55 -9.48 -0.40
CA ALA A 51 11.10 -9.50 -0.53
C ALA A 51 10.44 -8.32 0.22
N ALA A 52 10.89 -8.00 1.44
CA ALA A 52 10.38 -6.90 2.25
C ALA A 52 10.58 -5.53 1.57
N CYS A 53 11.73 -5.31 0.92
CA CYS A 53 11.98 -4.08 0.18
C CYS A 53 10.99 -3.86 -0.96
N VAL A 54 10.62 -4.92 -1.66
CA VAL A 54 9.60 -4.85 -2.72
C VAL A 54 8.20 -4.69 -2.13
N ALA A 55 7.92 -5.34 -0.99
CA ALA A 55 6.64 -5.24 -0.29
C ALA A 55 6.29 -3.82 0.17
N ILE A 56 7.27 -2.99 0.49
CA ILE A 56 7.07 -1.57 0.87
C ILE A 56 6.38 -0.79 -0.25
N LEU A 57 6.64 -1.13 -1.51
CA LEU A 57 6.03 -0.48 -2.67
C LEU A 57 4.67 -1.05 -3.04
N ASP A 58 4.32 -2.25 -2.53
CA ASP A 58 3.03 -2.90 -2.75
C ASP A 58 1.95 -2.28 -1.86
N GLN A 59 1.60 -1.03 -2.10
CA GLN A 59 0.54 -0.35 -1.35
C GLN A 59 -0.84 -0.69 -1.93
N PRO A 60 -1.79 -1.13 -1.08
CA PRO A 60 -3.17 -1.31 -1.50
C PRO A 60 -3.74 0.05 -1.96
N GLY A 61 -4.40 0.06 -3.11
CA GLY A 61 -5.03 1.28 -3.65
C GLY A 61 -4.15 2.11 -4.60
N GLY A 62 -2.85 1.81 -4.82
CA GLY A 62 -1.97 2.52 -5.77
C GLY A 62 -2.24 2.16 -7.27
N PRO A 63 -1.95 3.03 -8.31
CA PRO A 63 -2.11 2.73 -9.73
C PRO A 63 -1.26 1.53 -10.15
N ARG A 64 -1.89 0.51 -10.79
CA ARG A 64 -1.19 -0.74 -11.18
C ARG A 64 0.11 -0.51 -11.96
N ARG A 65 0.09 0.38 -12.96
CA ARG A 65 1.28 0.67 -13.77
C ARG A 65 2.43 1.25 -12.94
N TYR A 66 2.11 2.10 -12.00
CA TYR A 66 3.12 2.68 -11.09
C TYR A 66 3.57 1.68 -10.03
N GLY A 67 2.67 0.80 -9.56
CA GLY A 67 3.01 -0.26 -8.61
C GLY A 67 3.97 -1.29 -9.20
N THR A 68 3.68 -1.84 -10.38
CA THR A 68 4.55 -2.85 -11.03
C THR A 68 5.91 -2.28 -11.42
N ASN A 69 5.95 -1.08 -12.00
CA ASN A 69 7.22 -0.42 -12.36
C ASN A 69 8.02 -0.05 -11.10
N GLY A 70 7.36 0.40 -10.04
CA GLY A 70 7.99 0.68 -8.75
C GLY A 70 8.59 -0.57 -8.12
N MET A 71 7.87 -1.69 -8.11
CA MET A 71 8.39 -2.97 -7.61
C MET A 71 9.60 -3.46 -8.42
N LEU A 72 9.56 -3.38 -9.76
CA LEU A 72 10.70 -3.71 -10.60
C LEU A 72 11.90 -2.80 -10.33
N ALA A 73 11.67 -1.50 -10.20
CA ALA A 73 12.70 -0.56 -9.81
C ALA A 73 13.29 -0.88 -8.42
N ALA A 74 12.46 -1.31 -7.45
CA ALA A 74 12.93 -1.73 -6.13
C ALA A 74 13.78 -2.99 -6.18
N ILE A 75 13.45 -3.96 -7.02
CA ILE A 75 14.27 -5.16 -7.23
C ILE A 75 15.64 -4.77 -7.79
N LEU A 76 15.68 -3.96 -8.84
CA LEU A 76 16.93 -3.57 -9.50
C LEU A 76 17.79 -2.65 -8.62
N LEU A 77 17.20 -1.57 -8.12
CA LEU A 77 17.93 -0.62 -7.27
C LEU A 77 18.29 -1.23 -5.92
N GLY A 78 17.41 -2.05 -5.34
CA GLY A 78 17.69 -2.77 -4.11
C GLY A 78 18.87 -3.75 -4.25
N SER A 79 18.86 -4.58 -5.29
CA SER A 79 19.98 -5.51 -5.54
C SER A 79 21.29 -4.78 -5.84
N LEU A 80 21.23 -3.68 -6.60
CA LEU A 80 22.40 -2.82 -6.83
C LEU A 80 22.92 -2.23 -5.52
N THR A 81 22.03 -1.75 -4.65
CA THR A 81 22.37 -1.22 -3.33
C THR A 81 23.03 -2.29 -2.46
N ALA A 82 22.48 -3.51 -2.44
CA ALA A 82 23.06 -4.63 -1.71
C ALA A 82 24.47 -4.97 -2.23
N ALA A 83 24.67 -4.98 -3.55
CA ALA A 83 25.97 -5.22 -4.16
C ALA A 83 27.01 -4.15 -3.81
N VAL A 84 26.64 -2.86 -4.01
CA VAL A 84 27.52 -1.72 -3.73
C VAL A 84 27.89 -1.67 -2.25
N THR A 85 26.91 -1.83 -1.36
CA THR A 85 27.12 -1.82 0.10
C THR A 85 27.96 -3.02 0.54
N GLY A 86 27.68 -4.21 0.00
CA GLY A 86 28.43 -5.43 0.29
C GLY A 86 29.91 -5.31 -0.12
N LEU A 87 30.18 -4.81 -1.32
CA LEU A 87 31.55 -4.56 -1.78
C LEU A 87 32.28 -3.50 -0.94
N ALA A 88 31.56 -2.43 -0.58
CA ALA A 88 32.13 -1.36 0.25
C ALA A 88 32.38 -1.81 1.69
N SER A 89 31.65 -2.82 2.20
CA SER A 89 31.79 -3.31 3.57
C SER A 89 33.19 -3.88 3.89
N SER A 90 33.93 -4.30 2.86
CA SER A 90 35.28 -4.81 2.98
C SER A 90 36.31 -3.71 3.37
N HIS A 91 35.99 -2.43 3.16
CA HIS A 91 36.93 -1.32 3.38
C HIS A 91 36.21 -0.16 4.08
N ALA A 92 36.60 0.09 5.35
CA ALA A 92 35.99 1.16 6.15
C ALA A 92 36.03 2.54 5.46
N GLY A 93 37.13 2.87 4.76
CA GLY A 93 37.27 4.12 4.02
C GLY A 93 36.26 4.28 2.87
N LEU A 94 35.94 3.19 2.15
CA LEU A 94 34.92 3.21 1.09
C LEU A 94 33.52 3.41 1.67
N MET A 95 33.23 2.85 2.84
CA MET A 95 31.95 3.02 3.51
C MET A 95 31.66 4.48 3.86
N PHE A 96 32.69 5.25 4.31
CA PHE A 96 32.52 6.68 4.59
C PHE A 96 32.11 7.49 3.35
N LEU A 97 32.45 7.03 2.15
CA LEU A 97 32.04 7.68 0.89
C LEU A 97 30.70 7.16 0.39
N VAL A 98 30.50 5.84 0.43
CA VAL A 98 29.32 5.17 -0.16
C VAL A 98 28.05 5.48 0.62
N ILE A 99 28.09 5.52 1.95
CA ILE A 99 26.90 5.79 2.76
C ILE A 99 26.31 7.17 2.46
N PRO A 100 27.06 8.29 2.56
CA PRO A 100 26.49 9.60 2.26
C PRO A 100 26.02 9.73 0.80
N ALA A 101 26.78 9.12 -0.14
CA ALA A 101 26.40 9.16 -1.56
C ALA A 101 25.07 8.44 -1.83
N LEU A 102 24.86 7.24 -1.28
CA LEU A 102 23.60 6.52 -1.40
C LEU A 102 22.46 7.21 -0.65
N CYS A 103 22.72 7.74 0.55
CA CYS A 103 21.72 8.52 1.30
C CYS A 103 21.25 9.73 0.50
N PHE A 104 22.18 10.47 -0.11
CA PHE A 104 21.85 11.62 -0.94
C PHE A 104 21.06 11.20 -2.18
N LEU A 105 21.51 10.19 -2.91
CA LEU A 105 20.87 9.69 -4.13
C LEU A 105 19.45 9.21 -3.85
N PHE A 106 19.24 8.42 -2.80
CA PHE A 106 17.93 7.90 -2.47
C PHE A 106 16.99 8.96 -1.87
N SER A 107 17.52 9.96 -1.17
CA SER A 107 16.73 11.11 -0.73
C SER A 107 16.23 11.94 -1.91
N MET A 108 17.01 12.06 -2.99
CA MET A 108 16.57 12.75 -4.21
C MET A 108 15.39 12.07 -4.89
N LEU A 109 15.17 10.77 -4.68
CA LEU A 109 14.02 10.06 -5.25
C LEU A 109 12.67 10.58 -4.71
N THR A 110 12.65 11.28 -3.58
CA THR A 110 11.43 11.91 -3.04
C THR A 110 10.84 12.95 -3.98
N VAL A 111 11.63 13.55 -4.88
CA VAL A 111 11.19 14.49 -5.92
C VAL A 111 10.16 13.83 -6.86
N PHE A 112 10.24 12.52 -7.07
CA PHE A 112 9.28 11.77 -7.87
C PHE A 112 7.97 11.44 -7.13
N GLY A 113 7.72 12.12 -6.00
CA GLY A 113 6.51 11.98 -5.22
C GLY A 113 6.52 10.77 -4.28
N LYS A 114 5.33 10.38 -3.79
CA LYS A 114 5.18 9.35 -2.75
C LYS A 114 5.86 8.02 -3.10
N GLN A 115 5.77 7.58 -4.35
CA GLN A 115 6.37 6.30 -4.79
C GLN A 115 7.90 6.36 -4.82
N GLY A 116 8.47 7.49 -5.27
CA GLY A 116 9.92 7.70 -5.21
C GLY A 116 10.44 7.72 -3.79
N GLY A 117 9.73 8.35 -2.87
CA GLY A 117 10.07 8.35 -1.45
C GLY A 117 10.07 6.95 -0.83
N LEU A 118 9.06 6.13 -1.15
CA LEU A 118 9.01 4.73 -0.68
C LEU A 118 10.13 3.88 -1.27
N LEU A 119 10.46 4.09 -2.54
CA LEU A 119 11.57 3.41 -3.21
C LEU A 119 12.91 3.78 -2.55
N GLY A 120 13.14 5.07 -2.30
CA GLY A 120 14.34 5.55 -1.59
C GLY A 120 14.43 4.95 -0.19
N PHE A 121 13.33 4.95 0.56
CA PHE A 121 13.27 4.34 1.89
C PHE A 121 13.60 2.83 1.86
N ALA A 122 13.02 2.08 0.91
CA ALA A 122 13.29 0.65 0.76
C ALA A 122 14.77 0.37 0.48
N CYS A 123 15.40 1.16 -0.40
CA CYS A 123 16.83 1.02 -0.70
C CYS A 123 17.72 1.38 0.50
N LEU A 124 17.38 2.44 1.26
CA LEU A 124 18.11 2.80 2.48
C LEU A 124 17.98 1.73 3.57
N LEU A 125 16.79 1.16 3.71
CA LEU A 125 16.55 0.06 4.64
C LEU A 125 17.38 -1.17 4.27
N LEU A 126 17.43 -1.53 2.98
CA LEU A 126 18.27 -2.62 2.51
C LEU A 126 19.75 -2.35 2.74
N MET A 127 20.22 -1.13 2.47
CA MET A 127 21.59 -0.70 2.76
C MET A 127 21.93 -0.92 4.23
N THR A 128 21.11 -0.45 5.16
CA THR A 128 21.36 -0.58 6.60
C THR A 128 21.36 -2.03 7.07
N LEU A 129 20.52 -2.88 6.52
CA LEU A 129 20.47 -4.30 6.85
C LEU A 129 21.68 -5.06 6.28
N THR A 130 22.13 -4.73 5.06
CA THR A 130 23.31 -5.34 4.45
C THR A 130 24.60 -4.96 5.21
N MET A 131 24.68 -3.73 5.74
CA MET A 131 25.84 -3.29 6.54
C MET A 131 26.01 -4.05 7.85
N ARG A 132 24.94 -4.61 8.43
CA ARG A 132 25.03 -5.36 9.70
C ARG A 132 25.78 -6.69 9.57
N THR A 133 25.86 -7.23 8.38
CA THR A 133 26.55 -8.49 8.09
C THR A 133 27.77 -8.18 7.24
N PRO A 134 28.98 -8.11 7.84
CA PRO A 134 30.18 -7.95 7.03
C PRO A 134 30.35 -9.19 6.15
N LEU A 135 30.30 -8.97 4.83
CA LEU A 135 30.39 -10.01 3.82
C LEU A 135 31.79 -10.10 3.26
N ALA A 136 32.31 -11.32 3.13
CA ALA A 136 33.53 -11.52 2.34
C ALA A 136 33.24 -11.21 0.84
N PRO A 137 34.20 -10.69 0.07
CA PRO A 137 33.98 -10.28 -1.32
C PRO A 137 33.34 -11.37 -2.21
N HIS A 138 33.62 -12.64 -1.95
CA HIS A 138 33.04 -13.76 -2.68
C HIS A 138 31.58 -14.08 -2.28
N GLU A 139 31.17 -13.65 -1.08
CA GLU A 139 29.80 -13.85 -0.59
C GLU A 139 28.84 -12.75 -1.06
N VAL A 140 29.38 -11.58 -1.43
CA VAL A 140 28.57 -10.43 -1.86
C VAL A 140 27.70 -10.78 -3.07
N LEU A 141 28.26 -11.52 -4.02
CA LEU A 141 27.51 -11.93 -5.22
C LEU A 141 26.34 -12.84 -4.85
N LEU A 142 26.56 -13.83 -3.99
CA LEU A 142 25.52 -14.75 -3.53
C LEU A 142 24.45 -14.01 -2.72
N HIS A 143 24.86 -13.13 -1.82
CA HIS A 143 23.94 -12.28 -1.05
C HIS A 143 23.05 -11.43 -1.96
N THR A 144 23.65 -10.81 -2.98
CA THR A 144 22.90 -10.00 -3.96
C THR A 144 21.93 -10.84 -4.77
N ILE A 145 22.32 -12.05 -5.21
CA ILE A 145 21.45 -12.98 -5.94
C ILE A 145 20.27 -13.42 -5.07
N TYR A 146 20.50 -13.76 -3.81
CA TYR A 146 19.42 -14.17 -2.90
C TYR A 146 18.47 -13.01 -2.58
N SER A 147 18.98 -11.81 -2.40
CA SER A 147 18.15 -10.61 -2.22
C SER A 147 17.31 -10.31 -3.47
N PHE A 148 17.92 -10.40 -4.65
CA PHE A 148 17.21 -10.27 -5.94
C PHE A 148 16.13 -11.35 -6.11
N ALA A 149 16.48 -12.62 -5.83
CA ALA A 149 15.54 -13.73 -5.93
C ALA A 149 14.35 -13.59 -4.97
N GLY A 150 14.59 -13.11 -3.74
CA GLY A 150 13.54 -12.80 -2.77
C GLY A 150 12.62 -11.70 -3.25
N GLY A 151 13.17 -10.62 -3.81
CA GLY A 151 12.39 -9.54 -4.42
C GLY A 151 11.57 -10.00 -5.61
N LEU A 152 12.14 -10.81 -6.49
CA LEU A 152 11.46 -11.39 -7.65
C LEU A 152 10.35 -12.35 -7.22
N PHE A 153 10.60 -13.17 -6.21
CA PHE A 153 9.59 -14.06 -5.62
C PHE A 153 8.39 -13.25 -5.12
N TYR A 154 8.65 -12.18 -4.35
CA TYR A 154 7.57 -11.33 -3.86
C TYR A 154 6.78 -10.68 -5.00
N PHE A 155 7.46 -10.21 -6.03
CA PHE A 155 6.82 -9.61 -7.21
C PHE A 155 5.84 -10.59 -7.89
N VAL A 156 6.31 -11.83 -8.14
CA VAL A 156 5.46 -12.88 -8.73
C VAL A 156 4.31 -13.24 -7.80
N PHE A 157 4.58 -13.41 -6.51
CA PHE A 157 3.57 -13.70 -5.49
C PHE A 157 2.51 -12.59 -5.43
N SER A 158 2.92 -11.33 -5.34
CA SER A 158 2.01 -10.18 -5.32
C SER A 158 1.16 -10.12 -6.59
N PHE A 159 1.76 -10.36 -7.76
CA PHE A 159 1.03 -10.40 -9.03
C PHE A 159 -0.02 -11.52 -9.06
N MET A 160 0.32 -12.73 -8.59
CA MET A 160 -0.63 -13.86 -8.51
C MET A 160 -1.73 -13.59 -7.48
N ALA A 161 -1.36 -13.13 -6.29
CA ALA A 161 -2.30 -12.81 -5.23
C ALA A 161 -3.28 -11.71 -5.67
N HIS A 162 -2.76 -10.68 -6.34
CA HIS A 162 -3.59 -9.60 -6.90
C HIS A 162 -4.58 -10.11 -7.95
N ARG A 163 -4.16 -11.03 -8.82
CA ARG A 163 -5.04 -11.63 -9.82
C ARG A 163 -6.14 -12.49 -9.19
N LEU A 164 -5.86 -13.13 -8.06
CA LEU A 164 -6.81 -14.01 -7.37
C LEU A 164 -7.80 -13.23 -6.48
N LEU A 165 -7.30 -12.18 -5.79
CA LEU A 165 -8.09 -11.40 -4.83
C LEU A 165 -8.73 -10.13 -5.42
N TRP A 166 -8.49 -9.83 -6.69
CA TRP A 166 -8.91 -8.62 -7.38
C TRP A 166 -10.35 -8.18 -7.12
N HIS A 167 -11.32 -9.08 -7.28
CA HIS A 167 -12.74 -8.75 -7.11
C HIS A 167 -13.11 -8.38 -5.67
N ARG A 168 -12.40 -8.89 -4.70
CA ARG A 168 -12.65 -8.56 -3.29
C ARG A 168 -12.10 -7.19 -2.91
N GLU A 169 -10.96 -6.81 -3.48
CA GLU A 169 -10.35 -5.50 -3.19
C GLU A 169 -11.21 -4.34 -3.71
N GLU A 170 -11.77 -4.43 -4.92
CA GLU A 170 -12.70 -3.41 -5.47
C GLU A 170 -13.95 -3.25 -4.60
N GLN A 171 -14.59 -4.34 -4.24
CA GLN A 171 -15.78 -4.33 -3.40
C GLN A 171 -15.50 -3.77 -2.00
N GLN A 172 -14.33 -4.07 -1.44
CA GLN A 172 -13.94 -3.58 -0.12
C GLN A 172 -13.69 -2.07 -0.12
N VAL A 173 -12.99 -1.53 -1.12
CA VAL A 173 -12.73 -0.09 -1.20
C VAL A 173 -14.03 0.68 -1.40
N LEU A 174 -14.93 0.17 -2.24
CA LEU A 174 -16.25 0.76 -2.43
C LEU A 174 -17.09 0.70 -1.14
N SER A 175 -17.07 -0.43 -0.42
CA SER A 175 -17.79 -0.55 0.85
C SER A 175 -17.27 0.40 1.91
N VAL A 176 -15.95 0.61 2.00
CA VAL A 176 -15.34 1.59 2.93
C VAL A 176 -15.78 3.02 2.58
N ALA A 177 -15.85 3.37 1.30
CA ALA A 177 -16.34 4.67 0.86
C ALA A 177 -17.83 4.85 1.19
N LEU A 178 -18.66 3.82 0.99
CA LEU A 178 -20.10 3.84 1.36
C LEU A 178 -20.28 4.01 2.87
N PHE A 179 -19.52 3.30 3.70
CA PHE A 179 -19.57 3.49 5.16
C PHE A 179 -19.15 4.89 5.57
N ALA A 180 -18.09 5.45 4.98
CA ALA A 180 -17.66 6.81 5.26
C ALA A 180 -18.72 7.84 4.87
N THR A 181 -19.44 7.62 3.77
CA THR A 181 -20.59 8.43 3.36
C THR A 181 -21.73 8.34 4.37
N ALA A 182 -22.05 7.14 4.84
CA ALA A 182 -23.08 6.93 5.85
C ALA A 182 -22.73 7.63 7.19
N ASP A 183 -21.47 7.53 7.61
CA ASP A 183 -20.97 8.18 8.83
C ASP A 183 -21.02 9.73 8.68
N TYR A 184 -20.72 10.27 7.49
CA TYR A 184 -20.88 11.70 7.18
C TYR A 184 -22.36 12.14 7.24
N ILE A 185 -23.27 11.38 6.63
CA ILE A 185 -24.72 11.66 6.66
C ILE A 185 -25.22 11.64 8.12
N ALA A 186 -24.79 10.65 8.91
CA ALA A 186 -25.13 10.56 10.33
C ALA A 186 -24.56 11.72 11.16
N ALA A 187 -23.36 12.19 10.86
CA ALA A 187 -22.80 13.39 11.52
C ALA A 187 -23.58 14.65 11.11
N ARG A 188 -23.99 14.76 9.84
CA ARG A 188 -24.79 15.88 9.35
C ARG A 188 -26.17 15.92 10.00
N SER A 189 -26.83 14.77 10.18
CA SER A 189 -28.14 14.73 10.84
C SER A 189 -28.08 15.21 12.30
N GLN A 190 -26.94 15.09 12.99
CA GLN A 190 -26.77 15.58 14.35
C GLN A 190 -26.73 17.12 14.44
N VAL A 191 -26.38 17.81 13.36
CA VAL A 191 -26.40 19.29 13.32
C VAL A 191 -27.84 19.83 13.36
N TYR A 192 -28.83 19.02 12.96
CA TYR A 192 -30.26 19.39 13.02
C TYR A 192 -30.92 19.05 14.38
N ASP A 193 -30.19 18.39 15.29
CA ASP A 193 -30.71 18.09 16.62
C ASP A 193 -30.62 19.33 17.52
N VAL A 194 -31.76 19.90 17.85
CA VAL A 194 -31.88 21.13 18.70
C VAL A 194 -31.28 20.95 20.10
N ASN A 195 -31.16 19.71 20.56
CA ASN A 195 -30.63 19.39 21.89
C ASN A 195 -29.12 19.10 21.89
N ALA A 196 -28.49 19.05 20.70
CA ALA A 196 -27.07 18.76 20.57
C ALA A 196 -26.23 20.04 20.69
N ASP A 197 -25.00 19.90 21.21
CA ASP A 197 -24.02 20.96 21.15
C ASP A 197 -23.63 21.21 19.67
N LEU A 198 -24.00 22.38 19.16
CA LEU A 198 -23.83 22.77 17.78
C LEU A 198 -22.34 22.80 17.41
N GLU A 199 -21.48 23.32 18.28
CA GLU A 199 -20.03 23.42 18.00
C GLU A 199 -19.37 22.05 17.93
N ALA A 200 -19.71 21.15 18.84
CA ALA A 200 -19.21 19.78 18.82
C ALA A 200 -19.70 19.02 17.59
N SER A 201 -20.96 19.24 17.17
CA SER A 201 -21.56 18.63 15.98
C SER A 201 -20.90 19.12 14.69
N TYR A 202 -20.61 20.42 14.57
CA TYR A 202 -19.86 20.97 13.44
C TYR A 202 -18.43 20.43 13.36
N ARG A 203 -17.72 20.38 14.47
CA ARG A 203 -16.36 19.83 14.53
C ARG A 203 -16.32 18.37 14.06
N LYS A 204 -17.31 17.58 14.51
CA LYS A 204 -17.50 16.20 14.07
C LYS A 204 -17.83 16.11 12.59
N LEU A 205 -18.71 16.97 12.07
CA LEU A 205 -19.09 17.01 10.66
C LEU A 205 -17.89 17.27 9.75
N VAL A 206 -17.06 18.27 10.07
CA VAL A 206 -15.84 18.61 9.31
C VAL A 206 -14.86 17.43 9.30
N HIS A 207 -14.68 16.76 10.44
CA HIS A 207 -13.82 15.59 10.52
C HIS A 207 -14.34 14.42 9.67
N MET A 208 -15.65 14.14 9.71
CA MET A 208 -16.27 13.09 8.90
C MET A 208 -16.24 13.42 7.41
N GLN A 209 -16.38 14.69 7.03
CA GLN A 209 -16.28 15.16 5.65
C GLN A 209 -14.88 14.93 5.10
N ALA A 210 -13.82 15.26 5.83
CA ALA A 210 -12.45 15.03 5.43
C ALA A 210 -12.15 13.53 5.24
N ALA A 211 -12.58 12.70 6.21
CA ALA A 211 -12.43 11.24 6.12
C ALA A 211 -13.20 10.65 4.92
N MET A 212 -14.43 11.11 4.68
CA MET A 212 -15.23 10.69 3.53
C MET A 212 -14.53 11.05 2.21
N THR A 213 -14.07 12.30 2.07
CA THR A 213 -13.38 12.76 0.85
C THR A 213 -12.16 11.91 0.51
N GLU A 214 -11.35 11.57 1.52
CA GLU A 214 -10.20 10.67 1.35
C GLU A 214 -10.61 9.29 0.80
N LYS A 215 -11.67 8.70 1.39
CA LYS A 215 -12.14 7.37 0.96
C LYS A 215 -12.82 7.39 -0.41
N HIS A 216 -13.51 8.48 -0.74
CA HIS A 216 -14.05 8.69 -2.09
C HIS A 216 -12.97 8.83 -3.15
N GLN A 217 -11.88 9.55 -2.87
CA GLN A 217 -10.75 9.63 -3.79
C GLN A 217 -10.13 8.26 -4.03
N ALA A 218 -9.93 7.47 -2.98
CA ALA A 218 -9.42 6.11 -3.11
C ALA A 218 -10.34 5.21 -3.95
N ALA A 219 -11.66 5.28 -3.74
CA ALA A 219 -12.65 4.55 -4.52
C ALA A 219 -12.68 5.01 -5.98
N ARG A 220 -12.65 6.32 -6.23
CA ARG A 220 -12.57 6.90 -7.57
C ARG A 220 -11.35 6.41 -8.33
N ASP A 221 -10.19 6.50 -7.70
CA ASP A 221 -8.94 6.08 -8.31
C ASP A 221 -8.97 4.58 -8.62
N MET A 222 -9.64 3.77 -7.87
CA MET A 222 -9.78 2.35 -8.11
C MET A 222 -10.76 2.04 -9.23
N VAL A 223 -11.94 2.65 -9.23
CA VAL A 223 -13.01 2.42 -10.21
C VAL A 223 -12.62 2.95 -11.59
N LEU A 224 -12.02 4.15 -11.67
CA LEU A 224 -11.62 4.77 -12.93
C LEU A 224 -10.35 4.17 -13.56
N ARG A 225 -9.58 3.43 -12.79
CA ARG A 225 -8.32 2.81 -13.26
C ARG A 225 -8.48 1.84 -14.40
N GLU A 226 -9.56 1.12 -14.42
CA GLU A 226 -9.78 0.03 -15.35
C GLU A 226 -11.17 0.14 -15.98
N LEU A 227 -11.36 1.17 -16.80
CA LEU A 227 -12.51 1.22 -17.69
C LEU A 227 -12.55 -0.06 -18.54
N PRO A 228 -13.72 -0.67 -18.70
CA PRO A 228 -13.87 -1.98 -19.32
C PRO A 228 -13.29 -2.03 -20.74
N ARG A 229 -12.32 -2.91 -20.94
CA ARG A 229 -11.75 -3.23 -22.26
C ARG A 229 -12.15 -4.65 -22.69
N GLY A 230 -13.44 -4.85 -22.88
CA GLY A 230 -13.89 -5.89 -23.82
C GLY A 230 -13.91 -7.36 -23.41
N THR A 231 -14.22 -7.75 -22.15
CA THR A 231 -14.57 -9.14 -21.82
C THR A 231 -15.91 -9.25 -21.09
N ARG A 232 -16.92 -9.84 -21.73
CA ARG A 232 -18.35 -9.78 -21.36
C ARG A 232 -18.74 -10.11 -19.91
N ARG A 233 -18.00 -10.88 -19.14
CA ARG A 233 -18.38 -11.28 -17.77
C ARG A 233 -17.73 -10.39 -16.71
N ALA A 234 -16.48 -9.99 -16.92
CA ALA A 234 -15.80 -9.00 -16.08
C ALA A 234 -16.44 -7.61 -16.20
N ASP A 235 -17.00 -7.29 -17.38
CA ASP A 235 -17.66 -6.01 -17.65
C ASP A 235 -18.95 -5.81 -16.85
N ARG A 236 -19.76 -6.85 -16.60
CA ARG A 236 -21.01 -6.70 -15.83
C ARG A 236 -20.77 -6.34 -14.37
N LEU A 237 -19.83 -7.01 -13.70
CA LEU A 237 -19.48 -6.72 -12.32
C LEU A 237 -18.86 -5.32 -12.17
N ARG A 238 -17.98 -4.95 -13.10
CA ARG A 238 -17.36 -3.61 -13.15
C ARG A 238 -18.38 -2.52 -13.43
N THR A 239 -19.30 -2.75 -14.35
CA THR A 239 -20.40 -1.82 -14.62
C THR A 239 -21.27 -1.64 -13.38
N ALA A 240 -21.57 -2.70 -12.66
CA ALA A 240 -22.31 -2.61 -11.40
C ALA A 240 -21.55 -1.80 -10.33
N THR A 241 -20.24 -2.05 -10.16
CA THR A 241 -19.39 -1.29 -9.24
C THR A 241 -19.30 0.18 -9.62
N LEU A 242 -19.16 0.48 -10.91
CA LEU A 242 -19.17 1.85 -11.44
C LEU A 242 -20.51 2.55 -11.19
N ASN A 243 -21.63 1.87 -11.45
CA ASN A 243 -22.95 2.44 -11.22
C ASN A 243 -23.17 2.76 -9.74
N VAL A 244 -22.80 1.85 -8.83
CA VAL A 244 -22.89 2.10 -7.38
C VAL A 244 -22.03 3.31 -6.98
N PHE A 245 -20.84 3.47 -7.57
CA PHE A 245 -19.98 4.62 -7.32
C PHE A 245 -20.63 5.92 -7.85
N ILE A 246 -21.21 5.90 -9.05
CA ILE A 246 -21.91 7.06 -9.65
C ILE A 246 -23.10 7.45 -8.78
N ASP A 247 -23.92 6.49 -8.35
CA ASP A 247 -25.08 6.72 -7.50
C ASP A 247 -24.66 7.32 -6.14
N MET A 248 -23.54 6.84 -5.57
CA MET A 248 -22.97 7.38 -4.34
C MET A 248 -22.52 8.84 -4.50
N VAL A 249 -21.90 9.20 -5.64
CA VAL A 249 -21.49 10.58 -5.93
C VAL A 249 -22.72 11.46 -6.15
N ALA A 250 -23.73 10.99 -6.89
CA ALA A 250 -24.98 11.72 -7.13
C ALA A 250 -25.74 12.01 -5.82
N LEU A 251 -25.75 11.04 -4.90
CA LEU A 251 -26.33 11.22 -3.57
C LEU A 251 -25.59 12.29 -2.76
N LEU A 252 -24.26 12.31 -2.85
CA LEU A 252 -23.42 13.33 -2.22
C LEU A 252 -23.65 14.72 -2.79
N ASP A 253 -23.72 14.84 -4.11
CA ASP A 253 -23.99 16.11 -4.79
C ASP A 253 -25.35 16.66 -4.39
N THR A 254 -26.36 15.80 -4.28
CA THR A 254 -27.70 16.19 -3.81
C THR A 254 -27.65 16.66 -2.36
N LEU A 255 -26.89 15.98 -1.50
CA LEU A 255 -26.72 16.37 -0.10
C LEU A 255 -25.96 17.71 0.05
N VAL A 256 -24.96 17.94 -0.76
CA VAL A 256 -24.20 19.21 -0.73
C VAL A 256 -25.05 20.36 -1.27
N ALA A 257 -25.84 20.12 -2.33
CA ALA A 257 -26.74 21.13 -2.91
C ALA A 257 -27.86 21.57 -1.95
N THR A 258 -28.24 20.73 -0.99
CA THR A 258 -29.22 21.06 0.06
C THR A 258 -28.59 21.79 1.26
N HIS A 259 -27.52 22.55 1.04
CA HIS A 259 -26.89 23.34 2.10
C HIS A 259 -27.81 24.51 2.47
N THR A 260 -28.63 24.32 3.48
CA THR A 260 -29.40 25.37 4.15
C THR A 260 -28.55 26.02 5.24
N ASP A 261 -28.68 27.33 5.36
CA ASP A 261 -28.04 28.09 6.43
C ASP A 261 -28.65 27.66 7.78
N TYR A 262 -27.87 27.01 8.63
CA TYR A 262 -28.31 26.48 9.94
C TYR A 262 -28.36 27.56 11.03
N ALA A 263 -28.04 28.82 10.70
CA ALA A 263 -27.94 29.94 11.64
C ALA A 263 -29.26 30.73 11.79
N THR A 264 -30.32 30.32 11.07
CA THR A 264 -31.68 30.89 11.21
C THR A 264 -32.60 29.87 11.96
#